data_430bad94b7280aa4d68a9992d3193f2e
#
_entry.id   430bad94b7280aa4d68a9992d3193f2e
#
_cell.length_a   1.000
_cell.length_b   1.000
_cell.length_c   1.000
_cell.angle_alpha   90.00
_cell.angle_beta   90.00
_cell.angle_gamma   90.00
#
_symmetry.space_group_name_H-M   'P 1'
#
loop_
_entity.id
_entity.type
_entity.pdbx_description
1 polymer ?
#
loop_
_entity_poly.entity_id
_entity_poly.type
_entity_poly.pdbx_seq_one_letter_code
_entity_poly.pdbx_strand_id
1 'polypeptide(L)'
;MIYHKNINMLVPYYLMYSYAYYQENESLIEDAEYDQICQDLITNWNNITHWHKPLLSLESLKAGTGYDIKYPPRVVGAAIALIKESQLKTT
;
A
#
# COMPACT_ATOMS: atom_id res chain seq x y z
N MET A 1 8.93 10.30 -4.04
CA MET A 1 8.32 9.34 -3.11
C MET A 1 7.76 10.07 -1.92
N ILE A 2 6.53 9.79 -1.60
CA ILE A 2 5.79 10.55 -0.59
C ILE A 2 6.00 10.06 0.83
N TYR A 3 6.61 8.89 1.02
CA TYR A 3 6.79 8.28 2.34
C TYR A 3 8.20 8.42 2.90
N HIS A 4 9.13 9.00 2.18
CA HIS A 4 10.58 8.88 2.41
C HIS A 4 11.06 9.39 3.78
N LYS A 5 10.27 10.20 4.48
CA LYS A 5 10.68 10.75 5.79
C LYS A 5 10.25 9.90 6.97
N ASN A 6 9.34 8.95 6.78
CA ASN A 6 8.82 8.13 7.87
C ASN A 6 8.49 6.74 7.37
N ILE A 7 9.31 5.77 7.75
CA ILE A 7 9.12 4.39 7.29
C ILE A 7 7.78 3.79 7.71
N ASN A 8 7.19 4.26 8.80
CA ASN A 8 5.89 3.76 9.23
C ASN A 8 4.77 4.13 8.25
N MET A 9 4.96 5.18 7.46
CA MET A 9 3.98 5.56 6.43
C MET A 9 3.94 4.58 5.26
N LEU A 10 4.97 3.73 5.12
CA LEU A 10 4.97 2.68 4.11
C LEU A 10 3.78 1.75 4.29
N VAL A 11 3.37 1.49 5.53
CA VAL A 11 2.28 0.56 5.82
C VAL A 11 0.95 1.05 5.25
N PRO A 12 0.46 2.27 5.57
CA PRO A 12 -0.80 2.73 4.99
C PRO A 12 -0.73 2.90 3.47
N TYR A 13 0.39 3.36 2.93
CA TYR A 13 0.52 3.47 1.47
C TYR A 13 0.47 2.11 0.79
N TYR A 14 1.19 1.14 1.32
CA TYR A 14 1.14 -0.22 0.79
C TYR A 14 -0.29 -0.77 0.80
N LEU A 15 -0.99 -0.59 1.93
CA LEU A 15 -2.36 -1.08 2.06
C LEU A 15 -3.31 -0.39 1.08
N MET A 16 -3.22 0.94 0.94
CA MET A 16 -4.09 1.68 0.01
C MET A 16 -3.84 1.29 -1.44
N TYR A 17 -2.58 1.21 -1.84
CA TYR A 17 -2.24 0.87 -3.22
C TYR A 17 -2.56 -0.59 -3.54
N SER A 18 -2.36 -1.49 -2.56
CA SER A 18 -2.75 -2.90 -2.74
C SER A 18 -4.26 -3.05 -2.87
N TYR A 19 -5.03 -2.36 -2.04
CA TYR A 19 -6.48 -2.38 -2.13
C TYR A 19 -6.95 -1.91 -3.50
N ALA A 20 -6.43 -0.77 -3.95
CA ALA A 20 -6.82 -0.23 -5.25
C ALA A 20 -6.54 -1.22 -6.37
N TYR A 21 -5.37 -1.83 -6.36
CA TYR A 21 -4.95 -2.73 -7.42
C TYR A 21 -5.73 -4.05 -7.38
N TYR A 22 -5.81 -4.69 -6.22
CA TYR A 22 -6.36 -6.04 -6.11
C TYR A 22 -7.88 -6.08 -5.94
N GLN A 23 -8.47 -5.07 -5.32
CA GLN A 23 -9.89 -5.06 -5.01
C GLN A 23 -10.72 -4.16 -5.93
N GLU A 24 -10.13 -3.08 -6.45
CA GLU A 24 -10.82 -2.13 -7.31
C GLU A 24 -10.29 -2.14 -8.74
N ASN A 25 -9.28 -2.96 -9.02
CA ASN A 25 -8.66 -3.08 -10.34
C ASN A 25 -8.16 -1.72 -10.86
N GLU A 26 -7.64 -0.89 -9.95
CA GLU A 26 -7.13 0.44 -10.27
C GLU A 26 -5.67 0.57 -9.84
N SER A 27 -4.80 0.90 -10.79
CA SER A 27 -3.38 1.09 -10.53
C SER A 27 -3.09 2.56 -10.26
N LEU A 28 -2.90 2.91 -8.99
CA LEU A 28 -2.66 4.29 -8.58
C LEU A 28 -1.21 4.72 -8.74
N ILE A 29 -0.29 3.76 -8.78
CA ILE A 29 1.15 4.01 -8.97
C ILE A 29 1.69 2.99 -9.96
N GLU A 30 2.88 3.25 -10.46
CA GLU A 30 3.56 2.32 -11.37
C GLU A 30 4.03 1.08 -10.62
N ASP A 31 4.15 -0.04 -11.34
CA ASP A 31 4.62 -1.30 -10.77
C ASP A 31 5.97 -1.15 -10.09
N ALA A 32 6.87 -0.38 -10.69
CA ALA A 32 8.20 -0.15 -10.10
C ALA A 32 8.10 0.56 -8.75
N GLU A 33 7.18 1.49 -8.60
CA GLU A 33 6.97 2.18 -7.33
C GLU A 33 6.37 1.26 -6.28
N TYR A 34 5.42 0.42 -6.68
CA TYR A 34 4.83 -0.57 -5.77
C TYR A 34 5.89 -1.55 -5.29
N ASP A 35 6.71 -2.05 -6.21
CA ASP A 35 7.81 -2.95 -5.85
C ASP A 35 8.79 -2.30 -4.89
N GLN A 36 9.07 -1.01 -5.09
CA GLN A 36 9.97 -0.28 -4.20
C GLN A 36 9.40 -0.18 -2.79
N ILE A 37 8.08 0.06 -2.67
CA ILE A 37 7.41 0.09 -1.37
C ILE A 37 7.55 -1.27 -0.68
N CYS A 38 7.34 -2.36 -1.42
CA CYS A 38 7.51 -3.71 -0.87
C CYS A 38 8.93 -3.96 -0.39
N GLN A 39 9.93 -3.56 -1.18
CA GLN A 39 11.33 -3.72 -0.81
C GLN A 39 11.70 -2.90 0.41
N ASP A 40 11.21 -1.67 0.49
CA ASP A 40 11.47 -0.80 1.63
C ASP A 40 10.82 -1.34 2.90
N LEU A 41 9.63 -1.93 2.79
CA LEU A 41 8.98 -2.58 3.93
C LEU A 41 9.78 -3.78 4.41
N ILE A 42 10.29 -4.60 3.48
CA ILE A 42 11.12 -5.75 3.82
C ILE A 42 12.40 -5.31 4.51
N THR A 43 13.08 -4.33 3.93
CA THR A 43 14.36 -3.82 4.44
C THR A 43 14.22 -3.23 5.85
N ASN A 44 13.11 -2.54 6.11
CA ASN A 44 12.89 -1.84 7.38
C ASN A 44 11.93 -2.58 8.31
N TRP A 45 11.62 -3.86 8.01
CA TRP A 45 10.59 -4.61 8.71
C TRP A 45 10.69 -4.53 10.23
N ASN A 46 11.88 -4.72 10.79
CA ASN A 46 12.07 -4.73 12.23
C ASN A 46 11.95 -3.34 12.87
N ASN A 47 12.04 -2.29 12.06
CA ASN A 47 11.95 -0.91 12.53
C ASN A 47 10.56 -0.31 12.37
N ILE A 48 9.66 -1.03 11.71
CA ILE A 48 8.30 -0.56 11.49
C ILE A 48 7.46 -0.88 12.73
N THR A 49 6.80 0.15 13.28
CA THR A 49 6.00 0.03 14.49
C THR A 49 4.55 0.44 14.28
N HIS A 50 4.13 0.61 13.02
CA HIS A 50 2.75 0.99 12.70
C HIS A 50 1.77 -0.08 13.20
N TRP A 51 0.63 0.37 13.74
CA TRP A 51 -0.34 -0.55 14.35
C TRP A 51 -1.01 -1.49 13.35
N HIS A 52 -1.00 -1.17 12.07
CA HIS A 52 -1.50 -2.07 11.03
C HIS A 52 -0.45 -3.06 10.51
N LYS A 53 0.76 -3.04 11.06
CA LYS A 53 1.81 -3.98 10.64
C LYS A 53 1.36 -5.45 10.72
N PRO A 54 0.57 -5.88 11.72
CA PRO A 54 0.12 -7.27 11.78
C PRO A 54 -0.73 -7.73 10.59
N LEU A 55 -1.25 -6.81 9.79
CA LEU A 55 -2.00 -7.14 8.58
C LEU A 55 -1.08 -7.54 7.42
N LEU A 56 0.19 -7.22 7.52
CA LEU A 56 1.20 -7.54 6.50
C LEU A 56 1.96 -8.78 6.90
N SER A 57 2.58 -9.45 5.93
CA SER A 57 3.52 -10.54 6.19
C SER A 57 4.72 -10.39 5.28
N LEU A 58 5.89 -10.80 5.78
CA LEU A 58 7.11 -10.79 4.95
C LEU A 58 6.95 -11.71 3.74
N GLU A 59 6.24 -12.81 3.89
CA GLU A 59 6.02 -13.74 2.79
C GLU A 59 5.24 -13.09 1.65
N SER A 60 4.15 -12.39 1.98
CA SER A 60 3.34 -11.68 0.98
C SER A 60 4.13 -10.56 0.33
N LEU A 61 4.93 -9.82 1.12
CA LEU A 61 5.76 -8.74 0.59
C LEU A 61 6.78 -9.26 -0.40
N LYS A 62 7.44 -10.37 -0.08
CA LYS A 62 8.43 -10.99 -0.96
C LYS A 62 7.79 -11.56 -2.21
N ALA A 63 6.57 -12.08 -2.10
CA ALA A 63 5.84 -12.62 -3.24
C ALA A 63 5.21 -11.52 -4.09
N GLY A 64 5.11 -10.31 -3.57
CA GLY A 64 4.50 -9.19 -4.29
C GLY A 64 3.00 -9.30 -4.42
N THR A 65 2.33 -9.99 -3.50
CA THR A 65 0.88 -10.16 -3.53
C THR A 65 0.24 -9.47 -2.33
N GLY A 66 -0.98 -8.97 -2.52
CA GLY A 66 -1.72 -8.30 -1.46
C GLY A 66 -3.20 -8.57 -1.50
N TYR A 67 -3.65 -9.52 -2.32
CA TYR A 67 -5.08 -9.72 -2.52
C TYR A 67 -5.77 -10.41 -1.35
N ASP A 68 -5.06 -11.10 -0.50
CA ASP A 68 -5.62 -11.80 0.66
C ASP A 68 -5.55 -10.99 1.96
N ILE A 69 -5.14 -9.74 1.89
CA ILE A 69 -5.08 -8.86 3.05
C ILE A 69 -6.50 -8.45 3.47
N LYS A 70 -6.73 -8.41 4.77
CA LYS A 70 -7.99 -7.90 5.32
C LYS A 70 -7.84 -6.39 5.55
N TYR A 71 -8.36 -5.62 4.62
CA TYR A 71 -8.19 -4.17 4.63
C TYR A 71 -9.12 -3.51 5.65
N PRO A 72 -8.57 -2.67 6.56
CA PRO A 72 -9.42 -1.91 7.49
C PRO A 72 -10.32 -0.91 6.73
N PRO A 73 -11.52 -0.62 7.25
CA PRO A 73 -12.42 0.34 6.60
C PRO A 73 -11.78 1.69 6.33
N ARG A 74 -10.90 2.16 7.23
CA ARG A 74 -10.19 3.42 7.06
C ARG A 74 -9.29 3.39 5.82
N VAL A 75 -8.62 2.28 5.59
CA VAL A 75 -7.77 2.10 4.41
C VAL A 75 -8.63 2.05 3.15
N VAL A 76 -9.72 1.31 3.20
CA VAL A 76 -10.65 1.21 2.07
C VAL A 76 -11.17 2.60 1.67
N GLY A 77 -11.63 3.37 2.65
CA GLY A 77 -12.12 4.72 2.41
C GLY A 77 -11.06 5.64 1.79
N ALA A 78 -9.84 5.58 2.31
CA ALA A 78 -8.73 6.39 1.80
C ALA A 78 -8.37 5.99 0.38
N ALA A 79 -8.34 4.69 0.09
CA ALA A 79 -8.03 4.19 -1.25
C ALA A 79 -9.09 4.61 -2.26
N ILE A 80 -10.36 4.50 -1.89
CA ILE A 80 -11.46 4.92 -2.76
C ILE A 80 -11.38 6.42 -3.05
N ALA A 81 -11.05 7.22 -2.05
CA ALA A 81 -10.88 8.65 -2.23
C ALA A 81 -9.76 8.97 -3.23
N LEU A 82 -8.63 8.26 -3.14
CA LEU A 82 -7.52 8.42 -4.06
C LEU A 82 -7.90 8.01 -5.48
N ILE A 83 -8.66 6.93 -5.63
CA ILE A 83 -9.13 6.49 -6.95
C ILE A 83 -10.01 7.56 -7.59
N LYS A 84 -10.96 8.09 -6.84
CA LYS A 84 -11.86 9.15 -7.34
C LYS A 84 -11.08 10.38 -7.74
N GLU A 85 -10.11 10.80 -6.91
CA GLU A 85 -9.28 11.94 -7.20
C GLU A 85 -8.47 11.74 -8.48
N SER A 86 -7.92 10.54 -8.67
CA SER A 86 -7.18 10.19 -9.87
C SER A 86 -8.07 10.26 -11.11
N GLN A 87 -9.30 9.76 -11.03
CA GLN A 87 -10.24 9.80 -12.15
C GLN A 87 -10.63 11.22 -12.51
N LEU A 88 -10.79 12.09 -11.51
CA LEU A 88 -11.11 13.50 -11.77
C LEU A 88 -9.98 14.22 -12.50
N LYS A 89 -8.74 13.85 -12.22
CA LYS A 89 -7.58 14.48 -12.85
C LYS A 89 -7.40 14.07 -14.31
N THR A 90 -7.98 12.96 -14.71
CA THR A 90 -7.84 12.46 -16.08
C THR A 90 -8.91 12.97 -17.02
N THR A 91 -9.87 13.69 -16.50
CA THR A 91 -10.88 14.35 -17.33
C THR A 91 -10.51 15.81 -17.63
#